data_01aa8387756c6144335d3582cbcf24db
#
_entry.id   01aa8387756c6144335d3582cbcf24db
#
_cell.length_a   1.000
_cell.length_b   1.000
_cell.length_c   1.000
_cell.angle_alpha   90.00
_cell.angle_beta   90.00
_cell.angle_gamma   90.00
#
_symmetry.space_group_name_H-M   'P 1'
#
loop_
_entity.id
_entity.type
_entity.pdbx_description
1 polymer ?
#
loop_
_entity_poly.entity_id
_entity_poly.type
_entity_poly.pdbx_seq_one_letter_code
_entity_poly.pdbx_strand_id
1 'polypeptide(L)'
;TIYWYDAWNKDIDLDTAFKTSCVWYYRQVIDEIGQDTMQKYIDKFDYGNKDISNWDGKTDLDDDPRDLKGFWLETSLKISPLEQVQLLNRLFSANENPMALAKLKELMLVYEDNNTGLKIYGKTGFGKVNGENTDAWFTGFYEINNQRTYYSVRLDDPKNPQALSSTAKEIAINI
;
A
#
# COMPACT_ATOMS: atom_id res chain seq x y z
N THR A 1 2.84 -2.20 24.21
CA THR A 1 3.77 -1.48 23.29
C THR A 1 3.15 -0.15 22.93
N ILE A 2 3.90 0.93 23.00
CA ILE A 2 3.46 2.26 22.54
C ILE A 2 4.22 2.56 21.25
N TYR A 3 3.45 2.76 20.18
CA TYR A 3 4.00 3.11 18.87
C TYR A 3 4.22 4.63 18.76
N TRP A 4 5.16 5.04 17.92
CA TRP A 4 5.47 6.45 17.66
C TRP A 4 4.31 7.22 16.99
N TYR A 5 3.39 6.52 16.34
CA TYR A 5 2.21 7.11 15.71
C TYR A 5 0.97 6.88 16.58
N ASP A 6 0.45 7.93 17.17
CA ASP A 6 -0.64 7.86 18.15
C ASP A 6 -1.90 7.16 17.63
N ALA A 7 -2.18 7.25 16.32
CA ALA A 7 -3.32 6.57 15.70
C ALA A 7 -3.26 5.04 15.81
N TRP A 8 -2.07 4.47 16.09
CA TRP A 8 -1.87 3.03 16.23
C TRP A 8 -1.99 2.53 17.67
N ASN A 9 -2.12 3.45 18.64
CA ASN A 9 -2.14 3.15 20.09
C ASN A 9 -3.57 3.01 20.65
N LYS A 10 -4.47 2.43 19.89
CA LYS A 10 -5.87 2.19 20.25
C LYS A 10 -6.38 0.93 19.57
N ASP A 11 -7.61 0.52 19.89
CA ASP A 11 -8.30 -0.53 19.14
C ASP A 11 -8.50 -0.08 17.68
N ILE A 12 -8.06 -0.92 16.75
CA ILE A 12 -8.02 -0.62 15.31
C ILE A 12 -8.81 -1.66 14.55
N ASP A 13 -9.78 -1.19 13.77
CA ASP A 13 -10.49 -1.95 12.75
C ASP A 13 -9.79 -1.88 11.37
N LEU A 14 -10.29 -2.62 10.40
CA LEU A 14 -9.73 -2.64 9.04
C LEU A 14 -9.71 -1.24 8.40
N ASP A 15 -10.75 -0.43 8.59
CA ASP A 15 -10.86 0.90 8.00
C ASP A 15 -9.77 1.83 8.54
N THR A 16 -9.61 1.83 9.84
CA THR A 16 -8.57 2.60 10.52
C THR A 16 -7.17 2.09 10.14
N ALA A 17 -6.98 0.77 10.13
CA ALA A 17 -5.70 0.16 9.74
C ALA A 17 -5.28 0.56 8.33
N PHE A 18 -6.21 0.51 7.36
CA PHE A 18 -5.94 0.89 5.99
C PHE A 18 -5.58 2.38 5.87
N LYS A 19 -6.41 3.26 6.46
CA LYS A 19 -6.24 4.72 6.38
C LYS A 19 -4.95 5.19 7.05
N THR A 20 -4.57 4.56 8.17
CA THR A 20 -3.37 4.91 8.93
C THR A 20 -2.14 4.10 8.54
N SER A 21 -2.26 3.18 7.58
CA SER A 21 -1.19 2.24 7.18
C SER A 21 -0.61 1.48 8.38
N CYS A 22 -1.49 0.91 9.21
CA CYS A 22 -1.12 0.30 10.48
C CYS A 22 -0.37 -1.02 10.28
N VAL A 23 0.96 -0.96 10.34
CA VAL A 23 1.83 -2.10 10.03
C VAL A 23 1.59 -3.28 10.98
N TRP A 24 1.46 -3.04 12.30
CA TRP A 24 1.25 -4.12 13.26
C TRP A 24 -0.07 -4.87 13.03
N TYR A 25 -1.13 -4.17 12.60
CA TYR A 25 -2.40 -4.79 12.25
C TYR A 25 -2.26 -5.75 11.06
N TYR A 26 -1.61 -5.26 9.99
CA TYR A 26 -1.38 -6.09 8.81
C TYR A 26 -0.41 -7.24 9.07
N ARG A 27 0.55 -7.07 9.99
CA ARG A 27 1.41 -8.19 10.42
C ARG A 27 0.57 -9.32 11.02
N GLN A 28 -0.37 -9.00 11.92
CA GLN A 28 -1.27 -10.01 12.50
C GLN A 28 -2.13 -10.71 11.45
N VAL A 29 -2.71 -9.93 10.52
CA VAL A 29 -3.51 -10.49 9.41
C VAL A 29 -2.68 -11.42 8.54
N ILE A 30 -1.44 -11.05 8.22
CA ILE A 30 -0.54 -11.85 7.40
C ILE A 30 -0.10 -13.12 8.13
N ASP A 31 0.14 -13.06 9.42
CA ASP A 31 0.46 -14.23 10.23
C ASP A 31 -0.70 -15.23 10.28
N GLU A 32 -1.95 -14.75 10.35
CA GLU A 32 -3.14 -15.61 10.27
C GLU A 32 -3.33 -16.23 8.87
N ILE A 33 -3.02 -15.48 7.80
CA ILE A 33 -3.07 -15.99 6.42
C ILE A 33 -2.02 -17.10 6.21
N GLY A 34 -0.85 -16.92 6.76
CA GLY A 34 0.30 -17.81 6.63
C GLY A 34 1.05 -17.67 5.30
N GLN A 35 2.34 -18.03 5.33
CA GLN A 35 3.27 -17.79 4.22
C GLN A 35 2.84 -18.50 2.93
N ASP A 36 2.45 -19.78 3.01
CA ASP A 36 2.05 -20.56 1.83
C ASP A 36 0.83 -19.98 1.13
N THR A 37 -0.16 -19.56 1.91
CA THR A 37 -1.36 -18.93 1.36
C THR A 37 -1.04 -17.58 0.76
N MET A 38 -0.23 -16.78 1.42
CA MET A 38 0.23 -15.49 0.91
C MET A 38 0.98 -15.66 -0.41
N GLN A 39 1.94 -16.59 -0.50
CA GLN A 39 2.69 -16.87 -1.73
C GLN A 39 1.74 -17.23 -2.89
N LYS A 40 0.75 -18.08 -2.63
CA LYS A 40 -0.26 -18.46 -3.63
C LYS A 40 -1.01 -17.25 -4.21
N TYR A 41 -1.37 -16.27 -3.37
CA TYR A 41 -2.04 -15.06 -3.84
C TYR A 41 -1.09 -14.07 -4.51
N ILE A 42 0.13 -13.94 -4.04
CA ILE A 42 1.21 -13.16 -4.68
C ILE A 42 1.47 -13.68 -6.10
N ASP A 43 1.54 -15.01 -6.26
CA ASP A 43 1.69 -15.65 -7.58
C ASP A 43 0.46 -15.44 -8.46
N LYS A 44 -0.74 -15.66 -7.90
CA LYS A 44 -2.01 -15.50 -8.60
C LYS A 44 -2.22 -14.10 -9.14
N PHE A 45 -1.88 -13.09 -8.34
CA PHE A 45 -2.02 -11.68 -8.74
C PHE A 45 -0.84 -11.17 -9.55
N ASP A 46 0.18 -11.99 -9.78
CA ASP A 46 1.41 -11.59 -10.48
C ASP A 46 2.01 -10.32 -9.85
N TYR A 47 2.25 -10.38 -8.53
CA TYR A 47 2.64 -9.21 -7.74
C TYR A 47 4.15 -9.02 -7.75
N GLY A 48 4.65 -8.08 -8.55
CA GLY A 48 6.05 -7.71 -8.61
C GLY A 48 6.98 -8.90 -8.82
N ASN A 49 8.08 -8.94 -8.08
CA ASN A 49 9.06 -10.04 -8.14
C ASN A 49 8.61 -11.33 -7.40
N LYS A 50 7.45 -11.34 -6.76
CA LYS A 50 6.85 -12.48 -6.03
C LYS A 50 7.70 -13.04 -4.88
N ASP A 51 8.75 -12.37 -4.50
CA ASP A 51 9.69 -12.85 -3.49
C ASP A 51 9.24 -12.43 -2.07
N ILE A 52 8.67 -13.38 -1.34
CA ILE A 52 8.34 -13.25 0.07
C ILE A 52 9.22 -14.12 0.96
N SER A 53 10.41 -14.50 0.48
CA SER A 53 11.34 -15.37 1.21
C SER A 53 11.78 -14.76 2.55
N ASN A 54 11.84 -13.44 2.64
CA ASN A 54 12.13 -12.75 3.90
C ASN A 54 10.84 -12.46 4.68
N TRP A 55 10.11 -13.53 5.02
CA TRP A 55 8.78 -13.45 5.65
C TRP A 55 8.74 -12.61 6.91
N ASP A 56 9.72 -12.79 7.79
CA ASP A 56 9.79 -12.08 9.07
C ASP A 56 10.41 -10.68 8.96
N GLY A 57 10.92 -10.32 7.78
CA GLY A 57 11.58 -9.05 7.56
C GLY A 57 13.03 -9.01 8.04
N LYS A 58 13.68 -7.85 7.90
CA LYS A 58 15.07 -7.68 8.38
C LYS A 58 15.10 -7.54 9.88
N THR A 59 16.09 -8.18 10.50
CA THR A 59 16.37 -8.11 11.93
C THR A 59 17.46 -7.10 12.29
N ASP A 60 18.05 -6.44 11.29
CA ASP A 60 19.33 -5.71 11.46
C ASP A 60 19.16 -4.24 11.92
N LEU A 61 17.94 -3.80 12.13
CA LEU A 61 17.65 -2.45 12.58
C LEU A 61 17.16 -2.50 14.03
N ASP A 62 18.10 -2.36 14.95
CA ASP A 62 17.92 -2.19 16.40
C ASP A 62 16.93 -3.18 17.07
N ASP A 63 17.31 -3.72 18.20
CA ASP A 63 16.48 -4.53 19.12
C ASP A 63 15.26 -3.77 19.69
N ASP A 64 14.65 -2.88 18.91
CA ASP A 64 13.45 -2.18 19.33
C ASP A 64 12.26 -3.15 19.26
N PRO A 65 11.63 -3.49 20.40
CA PRO A 65 10.43 -4.34 20.41
C PRO A 65 9.24 -3.76 19.63
N ARG A 66 9.36 -2.53 19.17
CA ARG A 66 8.42 -1.89 18.24
C ARG A 66 8.77 -2.17 16.78
N ASP A 67 9.76 -3.00 16.53
CA ASP A 67 10.27 -3.28 15.19
C ASP A 67 9.17 -3.92 14.33
N LEU A 68 8.68 -3.12 13.39
CA LEU A 68 7.63 -3.49 12.47
C LEU A 68 8.26 -4.25 11.32
N LYS A 69 8.25 -5.58 11.40
CA LYS A 69 8.88 -6.49 10.45
C LYS A 69 7.88 -7.07 9.45
N GLY A 70 8.36 -7.32 8.24
CA GLY A 70 7.57 -8.00 7.23
C GLY A 70 8.24 -7.99 5.86
N PHE A 71 7.97 -9.01 5.07
CA PHE A 71 8.52 -9.16 3.71
C PHE A 71 8.23 -7.97 2.78
N TRP A 72 7.23 -7.15 3.10
CA TRP A 72 6.83 -5.94 2.34
C TRP A 72 7.51 -4.66 2.83
N LEU A 73 8.27 -4.70 3.93
CA LEU A 73 8.94 -3.55 4.52
C LEU A 73 10.42 -3.55 4.14
N GLU A 74 10.73 -2.97 2.99
CA GLU A 74 12.12 -2.75 2.51
C GLU A 74 12.98 -4.02 2.39
N THR A 75 12.33 -5.16 2.19
CA THR A 75 13.00 -6.47 2.13
C THR A 75 12.94 -7.11 0.74
N SER A 76 12.51 -8.38 0.66
CA SER A 76 12.58 -9.18 -0.57
C SER A 76 11.54 -8.78 -1.61
N LEU A 77 10.31 -8.43 -1.19
CA LEU A 77 9.23 -8.11 -2.12
C LEU A 77 9.43 -6.74 -2.78
N LYS A 78 9.47 -6.73 -4.11
CA LYS A 78 9.66 -5.52 -4.93
C LYS A 78 8.57 -5.44 -6.01
N ILE A 79 8.14 -4.21 -6.28
CA ILE A 79 7.18 -3.94 -7.36
C ILE A 79 7.48 -2.58 -7.99
N SER A 80 7.32 -2.48 -9.31
CA SER A 80 7.46 -1.22 -10.04
C SER A 80 6.13 -0.46 -10.16
N PRO A 81 6.14 0.85 -10.49
CA PRO A 81 4.91 1.61 -10.75
C PRO A 81 4.04 0.99 -11.85
N LEU A 82 4.66 0.49 -12.92
CA LEU A 82 3.93 -0.16 -14.00
C LEU A 82 3.23 -1.45 -13.55
N GLU A 83 3.91 -2.28 -12.78
CA GLU A 83 3.34 -3.52 -12.22
C GLU A 83 2.20 -3.21 -11.25
N GLN A 84 2.27 -2.13 -10.47
CA GLN A 84 1.17 -1.67 -9.61
C GLN A 84 -0.08 -1.31 -10.41
N VAL A 85 0.08 -0.57 -11.51
CA VAL A 85 -1.02 -0.23 -12.42
C VAL A 85 -1.63 -1.49 -13.04
N GLN A 86 -0.80 -2.41 -13.50
CA GLN A 86 -1.24 -3.69 -14.08
C GLN A 86 -1.96 -4.56 -13.05
N LEU A 87 -1.46 -4.62 -11.81
CA LEU A 87 -2.09 -5.33 -10.70
C LEU A 87 -3.50 -4.80 -10.43
N LEU A 88 -3.65 -3.48 -10.26
CA LEU A 88 -4.95 -2.87 -10.02
C LEU A 88 -5.93 -3.14 -11.16
N ASN A 89 -5.45 -3.03 -12.40
CA ASN A 89 -6.28 -3.34 -13.56
C ASN A 89 -6.75 -4.80 -13.54
N ARG A 90 -5.85 -5.77 -13.32
CA ARG A 90 -6.20 -7.20 -13.22
C ARG A 90 -7.21 -7.44 -12.09
N LEU A 91 -6.92 -6.90 -10.90
CA LEU A 91 -7.72 -7.11 -9.70
C LEU A 91 -9.17 -6.64 -9.88
N PHE A 92 -9.35 -5.42 -10.38
CA PHE A 92 -10.68 -4.84 -10.56
C PHE A 92 -11.40 -5.32 -11.82
N SER A 93 -10.68 -5.81 -12.83
CA SER A 93 -11.28 -6.39 -14.04
C SER A 93 -11.73 -7.84 -13.84
N ALA A 94 -10.98 -8.63 -13.10
CA ALA A 94 -11.32 -10.03 -12.81
C ALA A 94 -12.56 -10.18 -11.95
N ASN A 95 -12.81 -9.24 -11.05
CA ASN A 95 -13.99 -9.20 -10.16
C ASN A 95 -14.28 -10.51 -9.43
N GLU A 96 -13.23 -11.24 -9.04
CA GLU A 96 -13.39 -12.60 -8.45
C GLU A 96 -14.02 -12.59 -7.06
N ASN A 97 -13.85 -11.50 -6.30
CA ASN A 97 -14.51 -11.31 -5.00
C ASN A 97 -15.13 -9.90 -4.94
N PRO A 98 -16.35 -9.74 -5.46
CA PRO A 98 -17.00 -8.43 -5.54
C PRO A 98 -17.13 -7.71 -4.20
N MET A 99 -17.39 -8.45 -3.11
CA MET A 99 -17.52 -7.84 -1.78
C MET A 99 -16.19 -7.28 -1.28
N ALA A 100 -15.10 -8.04 -1.41
CA ALA A 100 -13.77 -7.57 -1.01
C ALA A 100 -13.31 -6.38 -1.87
N LEU A 101 -13.59 -6.42 -3.18
CA LEU A 101 -13.27 -5.33 -4.10
C LEU A 101 -14.10 -4.07 -3.82
N ALA A 102 -15.39 -4.21 -3.47
CA ALA A 102 -16.21 -3.09 -3.06
C ALA A 102 -15.67 -2.44 -1.77
N LYS A 103 -15.28 -3.26 -0.77
CA LYS A 103 -14.68 -2.75 0.46
C LYS A 103 -13.32 -2.10 0.21
N LEU A 104 -12.46 -2.70 -0.61
CA LEU A 104 -11.19 -2.10 -1.00
C LEU A 104 -11.39 -0.75 -1.69
N LYS A 105 -12.34 -0.67 -2.62
CA LYS A 105 -12.70 0.57 -3.31
C LYS A 105 -13.18 1.64 -2.33
N GLU A 106 -14.05 1.28 -1.39
CA GLU A 106 -14.50 2.19 -0.32
C GLU A 106 -13.31 2.73 0.49
N LEU A 107 -12.40 1.86 0.91
CA LEU A 107 -11.21 2.22 1.68
C LEU A 107 -10.23 3.13 0.90
N MET A 108 -10.14 2.93 -0.40
CA MET A 108 -9.26 3.70 -1.29
C MET A 108 -9.82 5.07 -1.67
N LEU A 109 -11.10 5.37 -1.44
CA LEU A 109 -11.70 6.67 -1.83
C LEU A 109 -11.04 7.82 -1.06
N VAL A 110 -10.43 8.75 -1.80
CA VAL A 110 -9.74 9.92 -1.23
C VAL A 110 -10.30 11.27 -1.67
N TYR A 111 -11.08 11.28 -2.76
CA TYR A 111 -11.70 12.48 -3.28
C TYR A 111 -12.96 12.14 -4.11
N GLU A 112 -13.99 12.96 -4.00
CA GLU A 112 -15.20 12.88 -4.80
C GLU A 112 -15.71 14.29 -5.13
N ASP A 113 -15.96 14.54 -6.41
CA ASP A 113 -16.61 15.75 -6.90
C ASP A 113 -18.02 15.42 -7.45
N ASN A 114 -19.02 15.82 -6.72
CA ASN A 114 -20.40 15.55 -7.07
C ASN A 114 -20.90 16.33 -8.30
N ASN A 115 -20.19 17.37 -8.74
CA ASN A 115 -20.59 18.16 -9.92
C ASN A 115 -20.15 17.47 -11.22
N THR A 116 -18.96 16.89 -11.22
CA THR A 116 -18.37 16.21 -12.38
C THR A 116 -18.56 14.70 -12.34
N GLY A 117 -18.87 14.14 -11.18
CA GLY A 117 -18.90 12.70 -10.94
C GLY A 117 -17.52 12.07 -10.85
N LEU A 118 -16.45 12.89 -10.79
CA LEU A 118 -15.07 12.40 -10.62
C LEU A 118 -14.88 11.82 -9.23
N LYS A 119 -14.34 10.61 -9.17
CA LYS A 119 -13.90 9.97 -7.92
C LYS A 119 -12.44 9.53 -8.06
N ILE A 120 -11.64 9.83 -7.05
CA ILE A 120 -10.23 9.45 -6.99
C ILE A 120 -10.02 8.47 -5.86
N TYR A 121 -9.40 7.36 -6.18
CA TYR A 121 -9.10 6.26 -5.29
C TYR A 121 -7.60 6.04 -5.23
N GLY A 122 -7.05 5.81 -4.05
CA GLY A 122 -5.63 5.51 -3.95
C GLY A 122 -5.16 5.22 -2.54
N LYS A 123 -3.92 4.72 -2.47
CA LYS A 123 -3.21 4.46 -1.23
C LYS A 123 -1.81 5.00 -1.31
N THR A 124 -1.42 5.71 -0.27
CA THR A 124 -0.06 6.18 -0.07
C THR A 124 0.85 5.03 0.36
N GLY A 125 2.08 5.04 -0.12
CA GLY A 125 3.16 4.18 0.34
C GLY A 125 4.39 5.00 0.71
N PHE A 126 5.23 4.42 1.55
CA PHE A 126 6.44 5.07 2.01
C PHE A 126 7.53 4.03 2.22
N GLY A 127 8.66 4.22 1.58
CA GLY A 127 9.84 3.38 1.72
C GLY A 127 11.00 4.15 2.33
N LYS A 128 11.89 3.42 3.00
CA LYS A 128 13.13 3.94 3.56
C LYS A 128 14.31 3.17 3.01
N VAL A 129 15.43 3.85 2.83
CA VAL A 129 16.72 3.22 2.58
C VAL A 129 17.68 3.73 3.63
N ASN A 130 18.29 2.84 4.40
CA ASN A 130 19.17 3.18 5.52
C ASN A 130 18.54 4.13 6.55
N GLY A 131 17.23 3.96 6.82
CA GLY A 131 16.48 4.80 7.75
C GLY A 131 16.03 6.16 7.20
N GLU A 132 16.44 6.54 5.99
CA GLU A 132 16.04 7.77 5.32
C GLU A 132 14.85 7.55 4.40
N ASN A 133 13.93 8.51 4.39
CA ASN A 133 12.72 8.47 3.56
C ASN A 133 13.07 8.80 2.11
N THR A 134 13.25 7.79 1.29
CA THR A 134 13.71 7.96 -0.09
C THR A 134 12.67 7.63 -1.14
N ASP A 135 11.59 6.98 -0.76
CA ASP A 135 10.64 6.38 -1.70
C ASP A 135 9.20 6.66 -1.27
N ALA A 136 8.52 7.53 -1.97
CA ALA A 136 7.14 7.92 -1.69
C ALA A 136 6.21 7.53 -2.83
N TRP A 137 5.07 6.92 -2.49
CA TRP A 137 4.13 6.38 -3.45
C TRP A 137 2.72 6.91 -3.25
N PHE A 138 2.00 7.06 -4.36
CA PHE A 138 0.55 7.10 -4.38
C PHE A 138 0.05 6.32 -5.59
N THR A 139 -0.66 5.22 -5.34
CA THR A 139 -1.11 4.30 -6.39
C THR A 139 -2.61 4.11 -6.29
N GLY A 140 -3.29 4.11 -7.44
CA GLY A 140 -4.74 4.00 -7.45
C GLY A 140 -5.35 4.13 -8.84
N PHE A 141 -6.55 4.65 -8.88
CA PHE A 141 -7.30 4.93 -10.10
C PHE A 141 -8.28 6.08 -9.88
N TYR A 142 -8.70 6.71 -10.94
CA TYR A 142 -9.86 7.59 -10.93
C TYR A 142 -10.99 7.03 -11.79
N GLU A 143 -12.21 7.38 -11.44
CA GLU A 143 -13.41 7.04 -12.19
C GLU A 143 -14.19 8.30 -12.55
N ILE A 144 -14.58 8.38 -13.81
CA ILE A 144 -15.50 9.39 -14.32
C ILE A 144 -16.35 8.74 -15.42
N ASN A 145 -17.67 8.97 -15.43
CA ASN A 145 -18.58 8.41 -16.43
C ASN A 145 -18.46 6.89 -16.60
N ASN A 146 -18.26 6.15 -15.52
CA ASN A 146 -18.01 4.71 -15.51
C ASN A 146 -16.72 4.25 -16.21
N GLN A 147 -15.86 5.15 -16.59
CA GLN A 147 -14.53 4.85 -17.09
C GLN A 147 -13.51 4.93 -15.96
N ARG A 148 -12.58 3.98 -15.95
CA ARG A 148 -11.53 3.88 -14.94
C ARG A 148 -10.16 4.04 -15.60
N THR A 149 -9.35 4.91 -15.01
CA THR A 149 -7.95 5.09 -15.41
C THR A 149 -7.06 4.85 -14.19
N TYR A 150 -6.10 3.95 -14.33
CA TYR A 150 -5.15 3.58 -13.27
C TYR A 150 -3.90 4.42 -13.34
N TYR A 151 -3.34 4.74 -12.18
CA TYR A 151 -2.09 5.50 -12.06
C TYR A 151 -1.21 4.99 -10.92
N SER A 152 0.07 5.26 -11.02
CA SER A 152 1.02 5.10 -9.93
C SER A 152 2.05 6.23 -9.99
N VAL A 153 2.08 7.06 -8.97
CA VAL A 153 3.08 8.11 -8.79
C VAL A 153 4.12 7.59 -7.80
N ARG A 154 5.37 7.60 -8.21
CA ARG A 154 6.52 7.29 -7.36
C ARG A 154 7.50 8.46 -7.38
N LEU A 155 7.85 8.94 -6.20
CA LEU A 155 8.89 9.93 -6.00
C LEU A 155 10.08 9.21 -5.35
N ASP A 156 11.20 9.23 -6.04
CA ASP A 156 12.45 8.64 -5.60
C ASP A 156 13.55 9.71 -5.68
N ASP A 157 13.98 10.18 -4.53
CA ASP A 157 15.09 11.15 -4.46
C ASP A 157 16.09 10.73 -3.37
N PRO A 158 17.08 9.91 -3.72
CA PRO A 158 18.10 9.46 -2.78
C PRO A 158 19.01 10.59 -2.26
N LYS A 159 18.95 11.77 -2.86
CA LYS A 159 19.74 12.94 -2.45
C LYS A 159 18.95 13.92 -1.57
N ASN A 160 17.63 13.83 -1.58
CA ASN A 160 16.73 14.65 -0.78
C ASN A 160 15.72 13.75 -0.07
N PRO A 161 16.01 13.29 1.14
CA PRO A 161 15.18 12.33 1.88
C PRO A 161 13.82 12.89 2.35
N GLN A 162 13.31 13.91 1.67
CA GLN A 162 12.02 14.55 1.96
C GLN A 162 10.92 14.18 0.95
N ALA A 163 11.08 13.13 0.18
CA ALA A 163 10.01 12.61 -0.64
C ALA A 163 8.84 12.21 0.27
N LEU A 164 7.73 12.96 0.22
CA LEU A 164 6.55 12.72 1.04
C LEU A 164 5.46 12.03 0.22
N SER A 165 4.82 11.05 0.80
CA SER A 165 3.67 10.39 0.18
C SER A 165 2.47 11.33 -0.01
N SER A 166 2.37 12.40 0.78
CA SER A 166 1.44 13.52 0.55
C SER A 166 1.70 14.23 -0.77
N THR A 167 2.97 14.48 -1.10
CA THR A 167 3.36 15.11 -2.39
C THR A 167 3.02 14.19 -3.56
N ALA A 168 3.29 12.88 -3.45
CA ALA A 168 2.89 11.92 -4.48
C ALA A 168 1.36 11.91 -4.69
N LYS A 169 0.58 12.02 -3.60
CA LYS A 169 -0.88 12.13 -3.65
C LYS A 169 -1.32 13.45 -4.30
N GLU A 170 -0.73 14.58 -3.93
CA GLU A 170 -1.05 15.89 -4.52
C GLU A 170 -0.80 15.91 -6.04
N ILE A 171 0.30 15.35 -6.50
CA ILE A 171 0.59 15.22 -7.94
C ILE A 171 -0.53 14.43 -8.62
N ALA A 172 -0.91 13.27 -8.07
CA ALA A 172 -1.95 12.43 -8.68
C ALA A 172 -3.35 13.08 -8.71
N ILE A 173 -3.66 13.94 -7.76
CA ILE A 173 -4.97 14.62 -7.69
C ILE A 173 -5.02 15.82 -8.64
N ASN A 174 -3.88 16.43 -8.96
CA ASN A 174 -3.79 17.63 -9.82
C ASN A 174 -3.49 17.32 -11.30
N ILE A 175 -3.42 16.04 -11.70
CA ILE A 175 -3.34 15.61 -13.09
C ILE A 175 -4.74 15.58 -13.72
#